data_e7b6e7bbfaa665606d099a50d655833b
#
_entry.id   e7b6e7bbfaa665606d099a50d655833b
#
_cell.length_a   1.000
_cell.length_b   1.000
_cell.length_c   1.000
_cell.angle_alpha   90.00
_cell.angle_beta   90.00
_cell.angle_gamma   90.00
#
_symmetry.space_group_name_H-M   'P 1'
#
loop_
_entity.id
_entity.type
_entity.pdbx_description
1 polymer ?
#
loop_
_entity_poly.entity_id
_entity_poly.type
_entity_poly.pdbx_seq_one_letter_code
_entity_poly.pdbx_strand_id
1 'polypeptide(L)'
;LGAAKEEGGAAGEAALVPYEKTLSRAPARAARPSASGLSVFDARKTRDRDPEAALMPAGQTTQLVVGASPESDATILNLAENLYLAYDVRRVYYSAFIPTGSDPRLPTIGKPPLAREHRLYQADWLFRFYGFAASEILDEAHPFLDHRIDPKSDWALRNMQRFPIEVSTADYKELLRVPGIGPKSAARIVKARRQSALRVASLSRLGVVMRRAKWFITVGGKLADGEVASPLVEPASFPGRGSTLLEHPEILRRALLDPAFRNDESGQPDLPWEQGS
;
A
#
# COMPACT_ATOMS: atom_id res chain seq x y z
N LEU A 1 -56.90 21.78 -43.76
CA LEU A 1 -56.03 20.65 -44.02
C LEU A 1 -54.58 21.09 -43.80
N GLY A 2 -54.06 20.95 -42.56
CA GLY A 2 -52.74 21.28 -42.19
C GLY A 2 -52.00 20.03 -41.68
N ALA A 3 -50.93 19.67 -42.36
CA ALA A 3 -50.08 18.59 -41.98
C ALA A 3 -49.12 19.07 -40.84
N ALA A 4 -49.20 18.46 -39.67
CA ALA A 4 -48.26 18.65 -38.60
C ALA A 4 -46.97 17.89 -38.91
N LYS A 5 -45.87 18.60 -38.88
CA LYS A 5 -44.49 18.08 -39.03
C LYS A 5 -44.00 17.67 -37.67
N GLU A 6 -43.82 16.38 -37.43
CA GLU A 6 -43.15 15.86 -36.26
C GLU A 6 -41.63 16.09 -36.38
N GLU A 7 -41.09 16.97 -35.56
CA GLU A 7 -39.64 17.10 -35.35
C GLU A 7 -39.22 16.06 -34.34
N GLY A 8 -38.61 14.96 -34.82
CA GLY A 8 -37.94 13.98 -34.02
C GLY A 8 -36.63 14.55 -33.47
N GLY A 9 -36.60 14.90 -32.19
CA GLY A 9 -35.38 15.26 -31.47
C GLY A 9 -34.49 14.04 -31.32
N ALA A 10 -33.40 14.00 -32.09
CA ALA A 10 -32.30 13.04 -31.86
C ALA A 10 -31.63 13.38 -30.53
N ALA A 11 -31.90 12.57 -29.50
CA ALA A 11 -31.11 12.56 -28.30
C ALA A 11 -29.69 12.12 -28.68
N GLY A 12 -28.75 13.05 -28.64
CA GLY A 12 -27.34 12.79 -28.91
C GLY A 12 -26.82 11.76 -27.94
N GLU A 13 -26.50 10.61 -28.46
CA GLU A 13 -25.79 9.55 -27.77
C GLU A 13 -24.39 10.09 -27.38
N ALA A 14 -24.26 10.46 -26.13
CA ALA A 14 -22.93 10.88 -25.59
C ALA A 14 -22.03 9.67 -25.65
N ALA A 15 -21.23 9.56 -26.70
CA ALA A 15 -20.23 8.54 -26.86
C ALA A 15 -19.25 8.62 -25.66
N LEU A 16 -19.26 7.61 -24.82
CA LEU A 16 -18.28 7.43 -23.75
C LEU A 16 -16.89 7.37 -24.39
N VAL A 17 -16.10 8.43 -24.19
CA VAL A 17 -14.74 8.48 -24.67
C VAL A 17 -13.95 7.39 -23.92
N PRO A 18 -13.27 6.45 -24.60
CA PRO A 18 -12.51 5.42 -23.96
C PRO A 18 -11.50 6.04 -22.99
N TYR A 19 -11.43 5.51 -21.76
CA TYR A 19 -10.57 5.95 -20.66
C TYR A 19 -9.11 6.19 -21.06
N GLU A 20 -8.57 5.37 -21.96
CA GLU A 20 -7.20 5.52 -22.49
C GLU A 20 -6.93 6.87 -23.18
N LYS A 21 -7.94 7.48 -23.80
CA LYS A 21 -7.79 8.80 -24.46
C LYS A 21 -7.77 9.95 -23.48
N THR A 22 -8.32 9.77 -22.29
CA THR A 22 -8.34 10.82 -21.25
C THR A 22 -6.98 10.92 -20.53
N LEU A 23 -6.25 9.81 -20.38
CA LEU A 23 -4.91 9.79 -19.78
C LEU A 23 -3.84 10.44 -20.69
N SER A 24 -4.03 10.43 -22.01
CA SER A 24 -3.07 11.04 -22.96
C SER A 24 -3.08 12.57 -22.93
N ARG A 25 -4.01 13.19 -22.22
CA ARG A 25 -4.17 14.64 -22.09
C ARG A 25 -3.69 15.21 -20.74
N ALA A 26 -3.06 14.37 -19.91
CA ALA A 26 -2.38 14.87 -18.71
C ALA A 26 -1.27 15.85 -19.17
N PRO A 27 -1.16 17.02 -18.54
CA PRO A 27 -0.11 17.96 -18.91
C PRO A 27 1.24 17.26 -18.79
N ALA A 28 2.08 17.40 -19.81
CA ALA A 28 3.39 16.74 -19.99
C ALA A 28 4.44 17.09 -18.90
N ARG A 29 4.00 17.47 -17.71
CA ARG A 29 4.81 17.91 -16.57
C ARG A 29 4.50 17.19 -15.26
N ALA A 30 3.98 15.97 -15.30
CA ALA A 30 4.10 15.09 -14.15
C ALA A 30 5.58 14.68 -14.08
N ALA A 31 6.39 15.47 -13.37
CA ALA A 31 7.72 15.03 -12.98
C ALA A 31 7.58 13.66 -12.34
N ARG A 32 8.18 12.63 -12.95
CA ARG A 32 8.32 11.33 -12.31
C ARG A 32 8.78 11.61 -10.87
N PRO A 33 8.20 10.97 -9.85
CA PRO A 33 8.71 11.11 -8.50
C PRO A 33 10.19 10.79 -8.57
N SER A 34 11.02 11.78 -8.28
CA SER A 34 12.46 11.58 -8.24
C SER A 34 12.70 10.46 -7.25
N ALA A 35 13.72 9.65 -7.48
CA ALA A 35 14.17 8.57 -6.58
C ALA A 35 14.61 9.09 -5.19
N SER A 36 14.10 10.24 -4.76
CA SER A 36 14.40 10.92 -3.49
C SER A 36 13.85 10.19 -2.27
N GLY A 37 13.01 9.16 -2.45
CA GLY A 37 12.41 8.39 -1.35
C GLY A 37 11.61 9.24 -0.35
N LEU A 38 11.11 10.40 -0.76
CA LEU A 38 10.18 11.20 0.01
C LEU A 38 8.78 10.61 -0.14
N SER A 39 8.06 10.48 0.96
CA SER A 39 6.65 10.10 0.88
C SER A 39 5.85 11.19 0.14
N VAL A 40 4.70 10.81 -0.44
CA VAL A 40 3.76 11.78 -1.03
C VAL A 40 3.42 12.89 -0.01
N PHE A 41 3.33 12.53 1.27
CA PHE A 41 3.06 13.47 2.35
C PHE A 41 4.20 14.47 2.56
N ASP A 42 5.46 14.02 2.49
CA ASP A 42 6.63 14.91 2.61
C ASP A 42 6.79 15.80 1.38
N ALA A 43 6.56 15.25 0.18
CA ALA A 43 6.57 16.01 -1.07
C ALA A 43 5.50 17.14 -1.06
N ARG A 44 4.37 16.93 -0.37
CA ARG A 44 3.34 17.95 -0.20
C ARG A 44 3.74 19.09 0.75
N LYS A 45 4.50 18.78 1.81
CA LYS A 45 4.98 19.79 2.77
C LYS A 45 5.98 20.75 2.15
N THR A 46 6.74 20.32 1.14
CA THR A 46 7.76 21.13 0.47
C THR A 46 7.20 22.01 -0.64
N ARG A 47 5.92 21.85 -1.01
CA ARG A 47 5.28 22.72 -1.99
C ARG A 47 4.90 24.05 -1.33
N ASP A 48 5.47 25.12 -1.86
CA ASP A 48 5.06 26.49 -1.55
C ASP A 48 3.63 26.68 -2.09
N ARG A 49 2.68 26.84 -1.20
CA ARG A 49 1.27 27.06 -1.54
C ARG A 49 0.92 28.48 -1.21
N ASP A 50 0.52 29.21 -2.22
CA ASP A 50 -0.24 30.43 -1.99
C ASP A 50 -1.69 30.05 -1.63
N PRO A 51 -2.10 30.19 -0.36
CA PRO A 51 -3.46 29.82 0.06
C PRO A 51 -4.53 30.69 -0.60
N GLU A 52 -4.19 31.92 -1.01
CA GLU A 52 -5.13 32.85 -1.64
C GLU A 52 -5.36 32.50 -3.12
N ALA A 53 -4.36 31.89 -3.78
CA ALA A 53 -4.47 31.45 -5.17
C ALA A 53 -5.15 30.08 -5.33
N ALA A 54 -5.46 29.38 -4.24
CA ALA A 54 -6.05 28.05 -4.30
C ALA A 54 -7.54 28.09 -4.67
N LEU A 55 -7.89 27.53 -5.83
CA LEU A 55 -9.28 27.41 -6.28
C LEU A 55 -10.17 26.65 -5.26
N MET A 56 -9.57 25.72 -4.51
CA MET A 56 -10.21 24.95 -3.45
C MET A 56 -9.38 24.95 -2.16
N PRO A 57 -9.54 25.96 -1.29
CA PRO A 57 -8.73 26.09 -0.06
C PRO A 57 -8.87 24.90 0.88
N ALA A 58 -10.05 24.30 0.96
CA ALA A 58 -10.30 23.08 1.75
C ALA A 58 -9.63 21.83 1.16
N GLY A 59 -9.13 21.92 -0.08
CA GLY A 59 -8.60 20.78 -0.84
C GLY A 59 -9.70 19.93 -1.45
N GLN A 60 -9.29 18.88 -2.16
CA GLN A 60 -10.20 17.96 -2.86
C GLN A 60 -9.94 16.52 -2.48
N THR A 61 -10.97 15.70 -2.58
CA THR A 61 -10.92 14.26 -2.43
C THR A 61 -11.61 13.60 -3.61
N THR A 62 -11.29 12.35 -3.88
CA THR A 62 -11.96 11.57 -4.92
C THR A 62 -12.21 10.15 -4.45
N GLN A 63 -13.07 9.42 -5.16
CA GLN A 63 -13.39 8.05 -4.88
C GLN A 63 -13.26 7.21 -6.16
N LEU A 64 -12.65 6.04 -6.04
CA LEU A 64 -12.53 5.04 -7.08
C LEU A 64 -13.40 3.83 -6.72
N VAL A 65 -14.25 3.40 -7.65
CA VAL A 65 -15.13 2.24 -7.46
C VAL A 65 -14.41 1.01 -8.02
N VAL A 66 -13.91 0.18 -7.12
CA VAL A 66 -13.06 -0.97 -7.43
C VAL A 66 -13.89 -2.15 -7.91
N GLY A 67 -13.55 -2.67 -9.10
CA GLY A 67 -14.27 -3.79 -9.71
C GLY A 67 -15.49 -3.39 -10.56
N ALA A 68 -15.72 -2.09 -10.74
CA ALA A 68 -16.71 -1.59 -11.72
C ALA A 68 -16.19 -1.68 -13.16
N SER A 69 -14.88 -1.72 -13.33
CA SER A 69 -14.17 -1.86 -14.61
C SER A 69 -12.99 -2.82 -14.46
N PRO A 70 -12.40 -3.31 -15.58
CA PRO A 70 -11.40 -4.40 -15.53
C PRO A 70 -9.98 -3.96 -15.22
N GLU A 71 -9.76 -2.72 -14.75
CA GLU A 71 -8.42 -2.21 -14.47
C GLU A 71 -7.70 -3.01 -13.37
N SER A 72 -6.37 -3.11 -13.52
CA SER A 72 -5.50 -3.74 -12.53
C SER A 72 -5.30 -2.85 -11.30
N ASP A 73 -4.90 -3.44 -10.18
CA ASP A 73 -4.52 -2.68 -8.98
C ASP A 73 -3.31 -1.78 -9.23
N ALA A 74 -2.38 -2.20 -10.09
CA ALA A 74 -1.26 -1.36 -10.54
C ALA A 74 -1.75 -0.08 -11.23
N THR A 75 -2.74 -0.18 -12.11
CA THR A 75 -3.36 0.98 -12.76
C THR A 75 -4.02 1.92 -11.76
N ILE A 76 -4.78 1.35 -10.81
CA ILE A 76 -5.46 2.11 -9.75
C ILE A 76 -4.45 2.84 -8.86
N LEU A 77 -3.38 2.16 -8.42
CA LEU A 77 -2.37 2.77 -7.54
C LEU A 77 -1.55 3.85 -8.25
N ASN A 78 -1.16 3.63 -9.51
CA ASN A 78 -0.48 4.65 -10.32
C ASN A 78 -1.37 5.89 -10.53
N LEU A 79 -2.67 5.69 -10.78
CA LEU A 79 -3.62 6.79 -10.87
C LEU A 79 -3.71 7.55 -9.54
N ALA A 80 -3.84 6.84 -8.41
CA ALA A 80 -3.93 7.45 -7.10
C ALA A 80 -2.66 8.25 -6.75
N GLU A 81 -1.47 7.71 -7.02
CA GLU A 81 -0.21 8.41 -6.82
C GLU A 81 -0.13 9.69 -7.66
N ASN A 82 -0.54 9.63 -8.93
CA ASN A 82 -0.60 10.80 -9.80
C ASN A 82 -1.60 11.86 -9.29
N LEU A 83 -2.75 11.44 -8.80
CA LEU A 83 -3.74 12.35 -8.20
C LEU A 83 -3.15 13.08 -6.98
N TYR A 84 -2.38 12.40 -6.16
CA TYR A 84 -1.69 13.03 -5.03
C TYR A 84 -0.57 13.96 -5.47
N LEU A 85 0.23 13.59 -6.45
CA LEU A 85 1.44 14.32 -6.85
C LEU A 85 1.15 15.47 -7.82
N ALA A 86 0.30 15.25 -8.82
CA ALA A 86 0.04 16.25 -9.86
C ALA A 86 -1.14 17.17 -9.53
N TYR A 87 -2.20 16.62 -8.94
CA TYR A 87 -3.47 17.33 -8.72
C TYR A 87 -3.72 17.73 -7.26
N ASP A 88 -2.77 17.41 -6.37
CA ASP A 88 -2.85 17.75 -4.95
C ASP A 88 -4.13 17.25 -4.23
N VAL A 89 -4.68 16.15 -4.70
CA VAL A 89 -5.82 15.49 -4.07
C VAL A 89 -5.44 15.11 -2.63
N ARG A 90 -6.24 15.46 -1.64
CA ARG A 90 -5.96 15.16 -0.22
C ARG A 90 -6.15 13.70 0.11
N ARG A 91 -7.18 13.08 -0.47
CA ARG A 91 -7.53 11.70 -0.22
C ARG A 91 -8.16 11.06 -1.44
N VAL A 92 -7.70 9.87 -1.78
CA VAL A 92 -8.38 8.93 -2.66
C VAL A 92 -9.07 7.90 -1.77
N TYR A 93 -10.37 7.72 -1.98
CA TYR A 93 -11.16 6.68 -1.36
C TYR A 93 -11.34 5.53 -2.35
N TYR A 94 -11.38 4.32 -1.82
CA TYR A 94 -11.65 3.12 -2.59
C TYR A 94 -12.96 2.51 -2.07
N SER A 95 -13.85 2.10 -2.95
CA SER A 95 -15.05 1.38 -2.57
C SER A 95 -15.26 0.18 -3.49
N ALA A 96 -15.55 -0.97 -2.91
CA ALA A 96 -15.89 -2.14 -3.69
C ALA A 96 -17.19 -1.91 -4.46
N PHE A 97 -17.20 -2.27 -5.74
CA PHE A 97 -18.42 -2.23 -6.55
C PHE A 97 -19.46 -3.20 -5.99
N ILE A 98 -20.66 -2.69 -5.75
CA ILE A 98 -21.82 -3.48 -5.32
C ILE A 98 -22.84 -3.48 -6.47
N PRO A 99 -23.12 -4.63 -7.09
CA PRO A 99 -24.13 -4.68 -8.16
C PRO A 99 -25.51 -4.38 -7.57
N THR A 100 -26.16 -3.34 -8.10
CA THR A 100 -27.46 -2.85 -7.61
C THR A 100 -28.61 -3.08 -8.59
N GLY A 101 -28.41 -3.85 -9.64
CA GLY A 101 -29.43 -4.05 -10.65
C GLY A 101 -29.05 -5.06 -11.73
N SER A 102 -29.92 -5.21 -12.69
CA SER A 102 -29.78 -6.13 -13.84
C SER A 102 -29.33 -5.42 -15.12
N ASP A 103 -28.72 -4.22 -15.03
CA ASP A 103 -28.23 -3.51 -16.22
C ASP A 103 -27.06 -4.30 -16.85
N PRO A 104 -27.21 -4.76 -18.12
CA PRO A 104 -26.20 -5.59 -18.77
C PRO A 104 -24.89 -4.85 -19.06
N ARG A 105 -24.86 -3.52 -18.92
CA ARG A 105 -23.64 -2.71 -19.05
C ARG A 105 -22.76 -2.75 -17.80
N LEU A 106 -23.29 -3.19 -16.68
CA LEU A 106 -22.56 -3.30 -15.41
C LEU A 106 -21.92 -4.68 -15.28
N PRO A 107 -20.75 -4.77 -14.60
CA PRO A 107 -20.10 -6.04 -14.36
C PRO A 107 -20.98 -6.99 -13.55
N THR A 108 -21.06 -8.24 -13.97
CA THR A 108 -21.71 -9.29 -13.20
C THR A 108 -20.70 -9.92 -12.26
N ILE A 109 -20.66 -9.45 -11.00
CA ILE A 109 -19.81 -10.03 -9.96
C ILE A 109 -20.67 -10.66 -8.88
N GLY A 110 -20.29 -11.87 -8.45
CA GLY A 110 -21.05 -12.61 -7.44
C GLY A 110 -21.00 -12.02 -6.04
N LYS A 111 -19.88 -11.34 -5.70
CA LYS A 111 -19.66 -10.69 -4.39
C LYS A 111 -18.80 -9.43 -4.56
N PRO A 112 -19.07 -8.36 -3.77
CA PRO A 112 -18.22 -7.18 -3.76
C PRO A 112 -16.76 -7.53 -3.43
N PRO A 113 -15.76 -6.94 -4.12
CA PRO A 113 -14.35 -7.24 -3.90
C PRO A 113 -13.76 -6.52 -2.66
N LEU A 114 -14.35 -6.74 -1.48
CA LEU A 114 -13.95 -6.08 -0.22
C LEU A 114 -12.48 -6.31 0.15
N ALA A 115 -11.97 -7.53 -0.05
CA ALA A 115 -10.57 -7.82 0.23
C ALA A 115 -9.63 -7.01 -0.68
N ARG A 116 -10.00 -6.78 -1.94
CA ARG A 116 -9.27 -5.94 -2.90
C ARG A 116 -9.27 -4.48 -2.47
N GLU A 117 -10.44 -3.95 -2.08
CA GLU A 117 -10.60 -2.61 -1.51
C GLU A 117 -9.66 -2.41 -0.32
N HIS A 118 -9.71 -3.33 0.66
CA HIS A 118 -8.86 -3.27 1.84
C HIS A 118 -7.36 -3.27 1.50
N ARG A 119 -6.91 -4.10 0.54
CA ARG A 119 -5.51 -4.12 0.11
C ARG A 119 -5.08 -2.84 -0.59
N LEU A 120 -5.97 -2.23 -1.36
CA LEU A 120 -5.71 -0.93 -2.00
C LEU A 120 -5.52 0.18 -0.95
N TYR A 121 -6.33 0.21 0.10
CA TYR A 121 -6.10 1.13 1.23
C TYR A 121 -4.75 0.90 1.92
N GLN A 122 -4.35 -0.35 2.12
CA GLN A 122 -3.04 -0.66 2.70
C GLN A 122 -1.89 -0.22 1.78
N ALA A 123 -2.01 -0.43 0.47
CA ALA A 123 -1.01 0.01 -0.50
C ALA A 123 -0.95 1.55 -0.60
N ASP A 124 -2.09 2.24 -0.63
CA ASP A 124 -2.17 3.71 -0.57
C ASP A 124 -1.42 4.26 0.65
N TRP A 125 -1.54 3.59 1.79
CA TRP A 125 -0.82 3.97 2.99
C TRP A 125 0.69 3.90 2.83
N LEU A 126 1.21 2.91 2.07
CA LEU A 126 2.65 2.74 1.85
C LEU A 126 3.26 3.91 1.09
N PHE A 127 2.67 4.37 0.00
CA PHE A 127 3.25 5.51 -0.71
C PHE A 127 2.98 6.85 -0.02
N ARG A 128 1.88 6.98 0.71
CA ARG A 128 1.61 8.24 1.44
C ARG A 128 2.53 8.45 2.63
N PHE A 129 2.88 7.42 3.38
CA PHE A 129 3.55 7.55 4.68
C PHE A 129 4.88 6.81 4.80
N TYR A 130 5.15 5.83 3.94
CA TYR A 130 6.37 5.01 4.02
C TYR A 130 7.36 5.30 2.91
N GLY A 131 7.01 6.18 1.97
CA GLY A 131 7.87 6.56 0.86
C GLY A 131 8.08 5.48 -0.18
N PHE A 132 7.09 4.58 -0.36
CA PHE A 132 7.05 3.70 -1.51
C PHE A 132 6.53 4.46 -2.72
N ALA A 133 6.98 4.06 -3.92
CA ALA A 133 6.31 4.43 -5.17
C ALA A 133 5.27 3.35 -5.52
N ALA A 134 4.22 3.74 -6.25
CA ALA A 134 3.22 2.77 -6.72
C ALA A 134 3.86 1.67 -7.57
N SER A 135 4.83 2.05 -8.43
CA SER A 135 5.61 1.15 -9.27
C SER A 135 6.57 0.21 -8.49
N GLU A 136 6.88 0.51 -7.22
CA GLU A 136 7.61 -0.43 -6.35
C GLU A 136 6.67 -1.48 -5.76
N ILE A 137 5.41 -1.10 -5.48
CA ILE A 137 4.43 -2.00 -4.86
C ILE A 137 3.92 -3.01 -5.89
N LEU A 138 3.56 -2.54 -7.10
CA LEU A 138 3.07 -3.36 -8.20
C LEU A 138 3.76 -2.96 -9.51
N ASP A 139 3.94 -3.94 -10.39
CA ASP A 139 4.53 -3.80 -11.69
C ASP A 139 3.72 -4.59 -12.75
N GLU A 140 4.21 -4.64 -13.99
CA GLU A 140 3.56 -5.39 -15.08
C GLU A 140 3.53 -6.90 -14.84
N ALA A 141 4.54 -7.44 -14.14
CA ALA A 141 4.60 -8.87 -13.79
C ALA A 141 3.66 -9.23 -12.63
N HIS A 142 3.38 -8.24 -11.75
CA HIS A 142 2.53 -8.41 -10.56
C HIS A 142 1.49 -7.29 -10.53
N PRO A 143 0.48 -7.30 -11.42
CA PRO A 143 -0.46 -6.19 -11.57
C PRO A 143 -1.55 -6.15 -10.49
N PHE A 144 -1.69 -7.20 -9.67
CA PHE A 144 -2.71 -7.31 -8.63
C PHE A 144 -2.11 -7.55 -7.25
N LEU A 145 -2.73 -6.97 -6.22
CA LEU A 145 -2.39 -7.21 -4.82
C LEU A 145 -2.84 -8.60 -4.37
N ASP A 146 -2.02 -9.26 -3.59
CA ASP A 146 -2.42 -10.53 -2.98
C ASP A 146 -3.46 -10.31 -1.88
N HIS A 147 -4.56 -11.04 -1.94
CA HIS A 147 -5.66 -10.92 -0.97
C HIS A 147 -5.33 -11.51 0.40
N ARG A 148 -4.31 -12.38 0.50
CA ARG A 148 -3.96 -13.13 1.71
C ARG A 148 -2.88 -12.47 2.52
N ILE A 149 -1.95 -11.75 1.88
CA ILE A 149 -0.81 -11.10 2.54
C ILE A 149 -0.90 -9.59 2.37
N ASP A 150 -0.40 -8.82 3.33
CA ASP A 150 -0.38 -7.37 3.21
C ASP A 150 0.65 -6.90 2.17
N PRO A 151 0.39 -5.76 1.49
CA PRO A 151 1.24 -5.29 0.39
C PRO A 151 2.70 -5.06 0.76
N LYS A 152 2.99 -4.69 2.00
CA LYS A 152 4.36 -4.47 2.47
C LYS A 152 5.12 -5.78 2.65
N SER A 153 4.45 -6.79 3.22
CA SER A 153 5.04 -8.12 3.38
C SER A 153 5.21 -8.81 2.02
N ASP A 154 4.24 -8.65 1.12
CA ASP A 154 4.35 -9.17 -0.26
C ASP A 154 5.51 -8.52 -1.01
N TRP A 155 5.65 -7.20 -0.91
CA TRP A 155 6.80 -6.49 -1.46
C TRP A 155 8.12 -7.00 -0.89
N ALA A 156 8.21 -7.20 0.42
CA ALA A 156 9.43 -7.69 1.06
C ALA A 156 9.81 -9.08 0.57
N LEU A 157 8.85 -10.00 0.40
CA LEU A 157 9.07 -11.33 -0.15
C LEU A 157 9.59 -11.30 -1.60
N ARG A 158 9.18 -10.33 -2.40
CA ARG A 158 9.69 -10.13 -3.76
C ARG A 158 11.05 -9.43 -3.82
N ASN A 159 11.50 -8.84 -2.69
CA ASN A 159 12.74 -8.09 -2.58
C ASN A 159 13.66 -8.65 -1.48
N MET A 160 13.74 -9.97 -1.34
CA MET A 160 14.50 -10.66 -0.29
C MET A 160 15.98 -10.29 -0.26
N GLN A 161 16.55 -9.94 -1.42
CA GLN A 161 17.94 -9.48 -1.55
C GLN A 161 18.27 -8.20 -0.74
N ARG A 162 17.25 -7.47 -0.27
CA ARG A 162 17.42 -6.29 0.59
C ARG A 162 17.47 -6.62 2.07
N PHE A 163 17.20 -7.87 2.43
CA PHE A 163 17.09 -8.32 3.82
C PHE A 163 18.20 -9.34 4.17
N PRO A 164 18.57 -9.49 5.44
CA PRO A 164 18.05 -8.77 6.61
C PRO A 164 18.58 -7.34 6.72
N ILE A 165 17.80 -6.46 7.38
CA ILE A 165 18.18 -5.08 7.66
C ILE A 165 18.67 -4.99 9.11
N GLU A 166 19.89 -4.42 9.31
CA GLU A 166 20.44 -4.20 10.64
C GLU A 166 19.80 -2.97 11.31
N VAL A 167 18.97 -3.21 12.32
CA VAL A 167 18.16 -2.18 12.98
C VAL A 167 19.00 -1.14 13.71
N SER A 168 20.21 -1.53 14.17
CA SER A 168 21.09 -0.65 14.92
C SER A 168 21.72 0.45 14.06
N THR A 169 21.84 0.24 12.75
CA THR A 169 22.54 1.15 11.82
C THR A 169 21.66 1.67 10.70
N ALA A 170 20.66 0.90 10.25
CA ALA A 170 19.80 1.23 9.13
C ALA A 170 19.20 2.64 9.23
N ASP A 171 19.06 3.33 8.12
CA ASP A 171 18.41 4.63 8.12
C ASP A 171 16.89 4.54 8.33
N TYR A 172 16.24 5.69 8.54
CA TYR A 172 14.80 5.74 8.78
C TYR A 172 14.01 5.15 7.61
N LYS A 173 14.44 5.38 6.37
CA LYS A 173 13.74 4.92 5.18
C LYS A 173 13.90 3.42 4.98
N GLU A 174 15.08 2.88 5.28
CA GLU A 174 15.32 1.43 5.27
C GLU A 174 14.46 0.72 6.31
N LEU A 175 14.38 1.28 7.53
CA LEU A 175 13.50 0.73 8.58
C LEU A 175 12.03 0.70 8.13
N LEU A 176 11.58 1.70 7.37
CA LEU A 176 10.23 1.71 6.81
C LEU A 176 9.98 0.62 5.77
N ARG A 177 11.00 -0.01 5.22
CA ARG A 177 10.85 -1.14 4.28
C ARG A 177 10.58 -2.46 5.00
N VAL A 178 10.94 -2.56 6.28
CA VAL A 178 10.76 -3.79 7.07
C VAL A 178 9.29 -4.03 7.41
N PRO A 179 8.70 -5.20 7.05
CA PRO A 179 7.39 -5.60 7.55
C PRO A 179 7.33 -5.53 9.08
N GLY A 180 6.25 -4.99 9.64
CA GLY A 180 6.11 -4.85 11.09
C GLY A 180 6.77 -3.61 11.70
N ILE A 181 7.50 -2.79 10.93
CA ILE A 181 8.03 -1.50 11.39
C ILE A 181 7.27 -0.37 10.68
N GLY A 182 6.55 0.43 11.45
CA GLY A 182 5.83 1.61 10.99
C GLY A 182 6.57 2.92 11.25
N PRO A 183 6.06 4.08 10.77
CA PRO A 183 6.71 5.38 10.94
C PRO A 183 7.01 5.74 12.40
N LYS A 184 6.06 5.48 13.30
CA LYS A 184 6.25 5.73 14.75
C LYS A 184 7.33 4.84 15.34
N SER A 185 7.33 3.55 14.98
CA SER A 185 8.34 2.58 15.47
C SER A 185 9.73 2.90 14.92
N ALA A 186 9.86 3.20 13.62
CA ALA A 186 11.12 3.60 13.01
C ALA A 186 11.71 4.85 13.66
N ALA A 187 10.91 5.88 13.93
CA ALA A 187 11.35 7.08 14.63
C ALA A 187 11.83 6.78 16.06
N ARG A 188 11.11 5.91 16.80
CA ARG A 188 11.51 5.49 18.14
C ARG A 188 12.82 4.68 18.14
N ILE A 189 13.00 3.79 17.15
CA ILE A 189 14.24 3.02 16.96
C ILE A 189 15.42 3.98 16.74
N VAL A 190 15.30 4.91 15.79
CA VAL A 190 16.34 5.91 15.48
C VAL A 190 16.70 6.76 16.71
N LYS A 191 15.71 7.10 17.54
CA LYS A 191 15.94 7.82 18.80
C LYS A 191 16.62 6.94 19.86
N ALA A 192 16.11 5.71 20.07
CA ALA A 192 16.57 4.82 21.11
C ALA A 192 18.03 4.38 20.92
N ARG A 193 18.45 4.05 19.70
CA ARG A 193 19.81 3.60 19.40
C ARG A 193 20.90 4.65 19.66
N ARG A 194 20.51 5.93 19.74
CA ARG A 194 21.44 7.02 20.12
C ARG A 194 21.74 7.04 21.62
N GLN A 195 20.88 6.41 22.43
CA GLN A 195 20.97 6.44 23.88
C GLN A 195 21.57 5.15 24.45
N SER A 196 21.30 4.01 23.81
CA SER A 196 21.77 2.70 24.24
C SER A 196 21.76 1.69 23.10
N ALA A 197 22.55 0.60 23.28
CA ALA A 197 22.51 -0.52 22.35
C ALA A 197 21.13 -1.17 22.33
N LEU A 198 20.62 -1.42 21.13
CA LEU A 198 19.34 -2.08 20.94
C LEU A 198 19.45 -3.57 21.23
N ARG A 199 18.38 -4.14 21.77
CA ARG A 199 18.20 -5.58 21.96
C ARG A 199 16.86 -6.01 21.33
N VAL A 200 16.77 -7.22 20.83
CA VAL A 200 15.54 -7.76 20.22
C VAL A 200 14.34 -7.57 21.15
N ALA A 201 14.48 -7.92 22.44
CA ALA A 201 13.43 -7.76 23.44
C ALA A 201 12.94 -6.32 23.64
N SER A 202 13.75 -5.30 23.28
CA SER A 202 13.35 -3.89 23.39
C SER A 202 12.50 -3.42 22.21
N LEU A 203 12.57 -4.10 21.06
CA LEU A 203 11.90 -3.66 19.84
C LEU A 203 10.38 -3.66 19.97
N SER A 204 9.80 -4.66 20.65
CA SER A 204 8.35 -4.70 20.92
C SER A 204 7.88 -3.46 21.70
N ARG A 205 8.67 -3.01 22.70
CA ARG A 205 8.37 -1.79 23.47
C ARG A 205 8.44 -0.51 22.62
N LEU A 206 9.22 -0.55 21.53
CA LEU A 206 9.32 0.55 20.57
C LEU A 206 8.17 0.52 19.56
N GLY A 207 7.27 -0.48 19.65
CA GLY A 207 6.10 -0.63 18.78
C GLY A 207 6.36 -1.41 17.50
N VAL A 208 7.43 -2.21 17.46
CA VAL A 208 7.70 -3.12 16.35
C VAL A 208 6.81 -4.36 16.48
N VAL A 209 6.12 -4.71 15.41
CA VAL A 209 5.36 -5.96 15.32
C VAL A 209 6.33 -7.11 15.04
N MET A 210 6.92 -7.65 16.12
CA MET A 210 8.02 -8.64 16.05
C MET A 210 7.64 -9.88 15.27
N ARG A 211 6.38 -10.30 15.34
CA ARG A 211 5.84 -11.43 14.60
C ARG A 211 6.09 -11.36 13.08
N ARG A 212 6.08 -10.13 12.50
CA ARG A 212 6.42 -9.87 11.09
C ARG A 212 7.87 -9.49 10.92
N ALA A 213 8.39 -8.62 11.80
CA ALA A 213 9.70 -8.01 11.63
C ALA A 213 10.87 -8.97 11.85
N LYS A 214 10.76 -9.93 12.78
CA LYS A 214 11.84 -10.83 13.19
C LYS A 214 12.53 -11.55 12.02
N TRP A 215 11.80 -11.82 10.96
CA TRP A 215 12.27 -12.52 9.78
C TRP A 215 13.13 -11.66 8.84
N PHE A 216 13.04 -10.35 8.97
CA PHE A 216 13.61 -9.38 8.05
C PHE A 216 14.69 -8.51 8.68
N ILE A 217 15.04 -8.72 9.95
CA ILE A 217 15.96 -7.85 10.69
C ILE A 217 17.07 -8.60 11.39
N THR A 218 18.20 -7.89 11.54
CA THR A 218 19.26 -8.21 12.51
C THR A 218 19.35 -7.13 13.58
N VAL A 219 19.85 -7.51 14.74
CA VAL A 219 20.17 -6.61 15.84
C VAL A 219 21.55 -6.94 16.37
N GLY A 220 22.52 -6.02 16.19
CA GLY A 220 23.92 -6.28 16.52
C GLY A 220 24.52 -7.46 15.74
N GLY A 221 24.16 -7.59 14.46
CA GLY A 221 24.63 -8.63 13.56
C GLY A 221 24.00 -10.02 13.75
N LYS A 222 23.03 -10.17 14.67
CA LYS A 222 22.32 -11.44 14.89
C LYS A 222 20.90 -11.36 14.38
N LEU A 223 20.42 -12.43 13.73
CA LEU A 223 19.03 -12.54 13.30
C LEU A 223 18.09 -12.50 14.50
N ALA A 224 17.00 -11.76 14.36
CA ALA A 224 16.03 -11.59 15.43
C ALA A 224 15.07 -12.80 15.59
N ASP A 225 15.01 -13.69 14.63
CA ASP A 225 14.19 -14.90 14.65
C ASP A 225 14.64 -15.92 15.70
N GLY A 226 15.95 -16.03 15.96
CA GLY A 226 16.52 -16.96 16.94
C GLY A 226 16.22 -16.62 18.40
N GLU A 227 15.85 -15.34 18.69
CA GLU A 227 15.50 -14.90 20.06
C GLU A 227 14.00 -14.93 20.33
N VAL A 228 13.18 -15.07 19.30
CA VAL A 228 11.71 -15.13 19.40
C VAL A 228 11.28 -16.53 19.06
N ALA A 229 11.00 -17.33 20.08
CA ALA A 229 10.48 -18.69 19.89
C ALA A 229 9.26 -18.65 18.97
N SER A 230 9.39 -19.29 17.81
CA SER A 230 8.26 -19.51 16.89
C SER A 230 7.74 -20.92 17.12
N PRO A 231 6.54 -21.11 17.68
CA PRO A 231 5.98 -22.44 17.89
C PRO A 231 5.61 -23.15 16.58
N LEU A 232 5.81 -22.51 15.43
CA LEU A 232 5.17 -22.89 14.17
C LEU A 232 6.12 -23.42 13.10
N VAL A 233 7.42 -23.38 13.32
CA VAL A 233 8.39 -23.97 12.39
C VAL A 233 9.15 -25.05 13.14
N GLU A 234 8.72 -26.29 12.96
CA GLU A 234 9.48 -27.46 13.41
C GLU A 234 10.90 -27.39 12.85
N PRO A 235 11.95 -27.55 13.67
CA PRO A 235 13.35 -27.52 13.21
C PRO A 235 13.65 -28.56 12.10
N ALA A 236 12.84 -29.59 12.01
CA ALA A 236 12.95 -30.65 11.00
C ALA A 236 12.55 -30.21 9.58
N SER A 237 11.87 -29.06 9.44
CA SER A 237 11.42 -28.54 8.14
C SER A 237 12.47 -27.69 7.42
N PHE A 238 13.65 -27.47 8.04
CA PHE A 238 14.73 -26.69 7.45
C PHE A 238 15.75 -27.58 6.75
N PRO A 239 16.07 -27.34 5.48
CA PRO A 239 17.18 -27.99 4.82
C PRO A 239 18.50 -27.39 5.33
N GLY A 240 19.16 -28.08 6.25
CA GLY A 240 20.53 -27.81 6.65
C GLY A 240 20.73 -26.84 7.81
N ARG A 241 21.72 -27.14 8.67
CA ARG A 241 22.21 -26.22 9.68
C ARG A 241 22.88 -25.03 9.00
N GLY A 242 22.27 -23.83 9.11
CA GLY A 242 22.84 -22.57 8.62
C GLY A 242 22.01 -21.89 7.51
N SER A 243 20.98 -22.53 6.98
CA SER A 243 20.04 -21.89 6.05
C SER A 243 19.06 -21.03 6.84
N THR A 244 18.91 -19.76 6.44
CA THR A 244 17.94 -18.83 7.04
C THR A 244 16.63 -18.87 6.28
N LEU A 245 15.49 -18.55 6.93
CA LEU A 245 14.19 -18.43 6.26
C LEU A 245 14.21 -17.39 5.13
N LEU A 246 15.17 -16.48 5.14
CA LEU A 246 15.38 -15.51 4.07
C LEU A 246 15.77 -16.17 2.72
N GLU A 247 16.35 -17.37 2.76
CA GLU A 247 16.70 -18.13 1.56
C GLU A 247 15.49 -18.92 0.98
N HIS A 248 14.38 -18.95 1.74
CA HIS A 248 13.18 -19.71 1.41
C HIS A 248 11.92 -18.83 1.47
N PRO A 249 11.71 -17.92 0.51
CA PRO A 249 10.60 -16.97 0.52
C PRO A 249 9.22 -17.66 0.53
N GLU A 250 9.09 -18.86 -0.03
CA GLU A 250 7.85 -19.64 -0.01
C GLU A 250 7.51 -20.15 1.40
N ILE A 251 8.52 -20.54 2.21
CA ILE A 251 8.32 -20.97 3.60
C ILE A 251 7.98 -19.75 4.44
N LEU A 252 8.72 -18.66 4.25
CA LEU A 252 8.45 -17.39 4.94
C LEU A 252 7.05 -16.86 4.61
N ARG A 253 6.63 -16.95 3.35
CA ARG A 253 5.26 -16.60 2.96
C ARG A 253 4.23 -17.44 3.71
N ARG A 254 4.46 -18.74 3.85
CA ARG A 254 3.57 -19.63 4.62
C ARG A 254 3.51 -19.23 6.09
N ALA A 255 4.66 -18.93 6.71
CA ALA A 255 4.72 -18.48 8.10
C ALA A 255 3.99 -17.14 8.32
N LEU A 256 4.09 -16.21 7.36
CA LEU A 256 3.36 -14.94 7.41
C LEU A 256 1.85 -15.09 7.19
N LEU A 257 1.42 -16.17 6.54
CA LEU A 257 0.00 -16.46 6.26
C LEU A 257 -0.68 -17.26 7.37
N ASP A 258 0.06 -17.81 8.32
CA ASP A 258 -0.51 -18.63 9.39
C ASP A 258 -1.60 -17.88 10.18
N PRO A 259 -2.77 -18.52 10.42
CA PRO A 259 -3.85 -17.91 11.20
C PRO A 259 -3.43 -17.46 12.61
N ALA A 260 -2.51 -18.18 13.26
CA ALA A 260 -1.95 -17.77 14.54
C ALA A 260 -1.22 -16.41 14.47
N PHE A 261 -0.78 -16.01 13.27
CA PHE A 261 -0.22 -14.70 13.00
C PHE A 261 -1.26 -13.65 12.58
N ARG A 262 -2.48 -14.05 12.21
CA ARG A 262 -3.55 -13.12 11.80
C ARG A 262 -4.31 -12.52 12.97
N ASN A 263 -4.45 -13.27 14.07
CA ASN A 263 -5.33 -12.89 15.19
C ASN A 263 -4.81 -11.74 16.05
N ASP A 264 -3.69 -11.14 15.70
CA ASP A 264 -3.15 -9.95 16.38
C ASP A 264 -3.23 -8.73 15.46
N GLU A 265 -4.41 -8.50 14.91
CA GLU A 265 -4.72 -7.24 14.20
C GLU A 265 -4.73 -6.02 15.13
N SER A 266 -4.64 -6.24 16.46
CA SER A 266 -4.51 -5.21 17.48
C SER A 266 -3.26 -4.32 17.38
N GLY A 267 -2.35 -4.61 16.43
CA GLY A 267 -1.18 -3.76 16.12
C GLY A 267 -1.25 -3.04 14.78
N GLN A 268 -2.34 -3.18 14.04
CA GLN A 268 -2.62 -2.30 12.92
C GLN A 268 -3.05 -0.95 13.51
N PRO A 269 -2.44 0.19 13.15
CA PRO A 269 -2.99 1.47 13.59
C PRO A 269 -4.45 1.49 13.13
N ASP A 270 -5.37 1.67 14.06
CA ASP A 270 -6.77 1.92 13.77
C ASP A 270 -6.84 2.88 12.60
N LEU A 271 -7.44 2.44 11.51
CA LEU A 271 -7.58 3.32 10.36
C LEU A 271 -8.45 4.49 10.85
N PRO A 272 -8.11 5.75 10.57
CA PRO A 272 -8.75 6.92 11.19
C PRO A 272 -10.28 6.97 11.10
N TRP A 273 -10.89 6.10 10.28
CA TRP A 273 -12.34 5.99 10.10
C TRP A 273 -13.01 4.91 10.99
N GLU A 274 -12.25 4.05 11.68
CA GLU A 274 -12.80 3.06 12.61
C GLU A 274 -13.11 3.66 14.00
N GLN A 275 -12.63 4.89 14.27
CA GLN A 275 -12.86 5.60 15.54
C GLN A 275 -14.10 6.52 15.54
N GLY A 276 -14.96 6.44 14.51
CA GLY A 276 -16.13 7.30 14.32
C GLY A 276 -17.43 6.52 14.15
N SER A 277 -17.79 5.69 15.14
CA SER A 277 -19.15 5.12 15.24
C SER A 277 -19.72 5.43 16.61
#